data_2f4850a6ca8ed75a3fe3004779fbb316
#
_entry.id   2f4850a6ca8ed75a3fe3004779fbb316
#
_cell.length_a   1.000
_cell.length_b   1.000
_cell.length_c   1.000
_cell.angle_alpha   90.00
_cell.angle_beta   90.00
_cell.angle_gamma   90.00
#
_symmetry.space_group_name_H-M   'P 1'
#
loop_
_entity.id
_entity.type
_entity.pdbx_description
1 polymer ?
#
loop_
_entity_poly.entity_id
_entity_poly.type
_entity_poly.pdbx_seq_one_letter_code
_entity_poly.pdbx_strand_id
1 'polypeptide(L)'
;MTPEFWKNAWQKSQTNFTQKKPNPMLTHHFKALNTFKNGRVFVPLCGKSVDMLWFTIQGFDVIGVELSEIAVTQFFAENDLQATVSLHLNTPSLTCYQSEHQGQSLKIWVGDIFDLSPIDIGIIDAVYDRGALVALPDMKPDNLRTRYTQKIMALTNKASQLLLSFAYDGERQRNDNHRNLPPFLVTQSQLEQYYAEYYEINLIA
;
A
#
# COMPACT_ATOMS: atom_id res chain seq x y z
N MET A 1 -15.82 -5.85 -0.54
CA MET A 1 -15.70 -4.48 -0.04
C MET A 1 -15.54 -3.55 -1.21
N THR A 2 -16.37 -2.53 -1.27
CA THR A 2 -16.41 -1.63 -2.42
C THR A 2 -15.53 -0.40 -2.17
N PRO A 3 -15.15 0.34 -3.19
CA PRO A 3 -14.49 1.64 -3.05
C PRO A 3 -15.23 2.59 -2.10
N GLU A 4 -16.56 2.59 -2.11
CA GLU A 4 -17.41 3.43 -1.26
C GLU A 4 -17.24 3.12 0.22
N PHE A 5 -16.99 1.86 0.59
CA PHE A 5 -16.73 1.48 1.98
C PHE A 5 -15.53 2.26 2.54
N TRP A 6 -14.42 2.29 1.80
CA TRP A 6 -13.21 2.98 2.22
C TRP A 6 -13.38 4.51 2.20
N LYS A 7 -14.00 5.07 1.16
CA LYS A 7 -14.33 6.50 1.11
C LYS A 7 -15.18 6.92 2.32
N ASN A 8 -16.19 6.14 2.66
CA ASN A 8 -17.04 6.39 3.83
C ASN A 8 -16.26 6.26 5.17
N ALA A 9 -15.33 5.32 5.28
CA ALA A 9 -14.49 5.19 6.47
C ALA A 9 -13.66 6.45 6.71
N TRP A 10 -13.04 7.00 5.67
CA TRP A 10 -12.29 8.26 5.74
C TRP A 10 -13.19 9.45 6.07
N GLN A 11 -14.35 9.59 5.42
CA GLN A 11 -15.33 10.65 5.71
C GLN A 11 -15.80 10.65 7.17
N LYS A 12 -15.97 9.46 7.75
CA LYS A 12 -16.42 9.27 9.13
C LYS A 12 -15.29 9.23 10.15
N SER A 13 -14.04 9.46 9.72
CA SER A 13 -12.84 9.36 10.57
C SER A 13 -12.68 7.98 11.25
N GLN A 14 -13.20 6.92 10.64
CA GLN A 14 -13.08 5.53 11.11
C GLN A 14 -11.75 4.94 10.63
N THR A 15 -10.63 5.51 11.08
CA THR A 15 -9.28 5.27 10.54
C THR A 15 -8.32 4.71 11.60
N ASN A 16 -8.80 3.84 12.48
CA ASN A 16 -8.01 3.22 13.56
C ASN A 16 -6.80 2.41 13.07
N PHE A 17 -6.71 2.14 11.76
CA PHE A 17 -5.58 1.48 11.11
C PHE A 17 -4.41 2.44 10.84
N THR A 18 -4.59 3.75 10.99
CA THR A 18 -3.51 4.74 10.83
C THR A 18 -2.57 4.73 12.03
N GLN A 19 -1.29 4.96 11.80
CA GLN A 19 -0.27 5.01 12.84
C GLN A 19 0.37 6.40 12.86
N LYS A 20 0.79 6.85 14.06
CA LYS A 20 1.46 8.14 14.26
C LYS A 20 3.00 8.04 14.15
N LYS A 21 3.53 6.84 14.09
CA LYS A 21 4.97 6.56 14.00
C LYS A 21 5.20 5.48 12.95
N PRO A 22 6.39 5.43 12.32
CA PRO A 22 6.75 4.35 11.41
C PRO A 22 6.55 2.98 12.04
N ASN A 23 6.07 2.05 11.22
CA ASN A 23 5.79 0.69 11.69
C ASN A 23 7.09 0.00 12.14
N PRO A 24 7.15 -0.62 13.34
CA PRO A 24 8.35 -1.29 13.82
C PRO A 24 8.82 -2.42 12.91
N MET A 25 7.91 -3.17 12.30
CA MET A 25 8.27 -4.25 11.36
C MET A 25 8.97 -3.69 10.12
N LEU A 26 8.51 -2.54 9.60
CA LEU A 26 9.21 -1.83 8.53
C LEU A 26 10.63 -1.46 8.96
N THR A 27 10.78 -0.77 10.08
CA THR A 27 12.08 -0.23 10.50
C THR A 27 13.10 -1.33 10.83
N HIS A 28 12.66 -2.49 11.31
CA HIS A 28 13.52 -3.64 11.63
C HIS A 28 13.87 -4.48 10.39
N HIS A 29 12.93 -4.67 9.48
CA HIS A 29 13.06 -5.67 8.41
C HIS A 29 13.27 -5.11 7.01
N PHE A 30 13.21 -3.79 6.81
CA PHE A 30 13.38 -3.18 5.49
C PHE A 30 14.66 -3.58 4.77
N LYS A 31 15.74 -3.79 5.50
CA LYS A 31 17.04 -4.22 4.95
C LYS A 31 16.96 -5.57 4.22
N ALA A 32 15.98 -6.41 4.53
CA ALA A 32 15.78 -7.69 3.85
C ALA A 32 15.39 -7.52 2.36
N LEU A 33 14.90 -6.35 1.96
CA LEU A 33 14.58 -6.05 0.56
C LEU A 33 15.81 -5.85 -0.33
N ASN A 34 17.04 -5.75 0.24
CA ASN A 34 18.30 -5.53 -0.48
C ASN A 34 18.21 -4.39 -1.52
N THR A 35 17.44 -3.35 -1.24
CA THR A 35 17.26 -2.22 -2.13
C THR A 35 18.49 -1.32 -2.15
N PHE A 36 18.80 -0.74 -3.31
CA PHE A 36 19.85 0.25 -3.42
C PHE A 36 19.41 1.60 -2.83
N LYS A 37 20.33 2.35 -2.22
CA LYS A 37 20.07 3.75 -1.87
C LYS A 37 19.66 4.53 -3.12
N ASN A 38 18.79 5.51 -2.94
CA ASN A 38 18.20 6.33 -4.00
C ASN A 38 17.25 5.56 -4.95
N GLY A 39 16.79 4.38 -4.55
CA GLY A 39 15.73 3.65 -5.24
C GLY A 39 14.36 4.26 -4.99
N ARG A 40 13.35 3.68 -5.60
CA ARG A 40 11.96 4.11 -5.48
C ARG A 40 11.11 3.01 -4.86
N VAL A 41 10.35 3.39 -3.82
CA VAL A 41 9.43 2.50 -3.10
C VAL A 41 7.99 2.79 -3.51
N PHE A 42 7.25 1.75 -3.87
CA PHE A 42 5.82 1.83 -4.11
C PHE A 42 5.04 1.40 -2.86
N VAL A 43 4.09 2.23 -2.44
CA VAL A 43 3.23 1.97 -1.27
C VAL A 43 1.76 1.93 -1.74
N PRO A 44 1.21 0.75 -2.03
CA PRO A 44 -0.17 0.61 -2.47
C PRO A 44 -1.17 0.86 -1.34
N LEU A 45 -2.34 1.42 -1.66
CA LEU A 45 -3.45 1.74 -0.74
C LEU A 45 -2.93 2.42 0.54
N CYS A 46 -2.09 3.44 0.33
CA CYS A 46 -1.20 3.97 1.35
C CYS A 46 -1.90 4.75 2.47
N GLY A 47 -3.16 5.14 2.28
CA GLY A 47 -3.86 6.00 3.23
C GLY A 47 -3.07 7.28 3.51
N LYS A 48 -2.93 7.61 4.79
CA LYS A 48 -2.03 8.66 5.28
C LYS A 48 -0.86 8.10 6.10
N SER A 49 -0.25 7.02 5.61
CA SER A 49 0.82 6.32 6.33
C SER A 49 2.08 7.15 6.45
N VAL A 50 2.53 7.39 7.69
CA VAL A 50 3.81 8.04 7.98
C VAL A 50 5.02 7.16 7.62
N ASP A 51 4.82 5.89 7.28
CA ASP A 51 5.86 5.02 6.75
C ASP A 51 6.47 5.60 5.46
N MET A 52 5.68 6.34 4.66
CA MET A 52 6.17 7.03 3.46
C MET A 52 7.23 8.08 3.78
N LEU A 53 7.08 8.83 4.88
CA LEU A 53 8.08 9.78 5.33
C LEU A 53 9.35 9.09 5.84
N TRP A 54 9.19 7.94 6.47
CA TRP A 54 10.35 7.17 6.89
C TRP A 54 11.20 6.74 5.70
N PHE A 55 10.59 6.30 4.59
CA PHE A 55 11.33 5.97 3.37
C PHE A 55 12.10 7.16 2.80
N THR A 56 11.50 8.34 2.76
CA THR A 56 12.20 9.54 2.27
C THR A 56 13.36 9.93 3.18
N ILE A 57 13.25 9.78 4.51
CA ILE A 57 14.37 9.95 5.47
C ILE A 57 15.49 8.94 5.22
N GLN A 58 15.16 7.72 4.74
CA GLN A 58 16.14 6.70 4.38
C GLN A 58 16.77 6.95 2.98
N GLY A 59 16.37 7.98 2.25
CA GLY A 59 16.90 8.35 0.94
C GLY A 59 16.21 7.68 -0.24
N PHE A 60 14.94 7.28 -0.10
CA PHE A 60 14.14 6.70 -1.17
C PHE A 60 13.10 7.68 -1.70
N ASP A 61 12.95 7.72 -3.01
CA ASP A 61 11.72 8.26 -3.61
C ASP A 61 10.53 7.39 -3.23
N VAL A 62 9.37 8.00 -3.03
CA VAL A 62 8.15 7.28 -2.66
C VAL A 62 7.03 7.58 -3.64
N ILE A 63 6.34 6.53 -4.07
CA ILE A 63 5.09 6.64 -4.80
C ILE A 63 4.02 5.86 -4.06
N GLY A 64 2.95 6.56 -3.68
CA GLY A 64 1.75 5.96 -3.11
C GLY A 64 0.59 5.95 -4.10
N VAL A 65 -0.41 5.12 -3.82
CA VAL A 65 -1.75 5.23 -4.40
C VAL A 65 -2.79 5.07 -3.30
N GLU A 66 -3.79 5.93 -3.30
CA GLU A 66 -4.87 5.92 -2.32
C GLU A 66 -6.19 6.33 -3.00
N LEU A 67 -7.26 5.61 -2.67
CA LEU A 67 -8.58 5.84 -3.24
C LEU A 67 -9.25 7.11 -2.70
N SER A 68 -8.96 7.46 -1.44
CA SER A 68 -9.57 8.58 -0.72
C SER A 68 -8.71 9.83 -0.78
N GLU A 69 -9.21 10.86 -1.47
CA GLU A 69 -8.55 12.17 -1.48
C GLU A 69 -8.46 12.78 -0.08
N ILE A 70 -9.43 12.48 0.81
CA ILE A 70 -9.40 12.92 2.21
C ILE A 70 -8.16 12.38 2.92
N ALA A 71 -7.79 11.12 2.69
CA ALA A 71 -6.60 10.53 3.27
C ALA A 71 -5.33 11.26 2.82
N VAL A 72 -5.25 11.54 1.52
CA VAL A 72 -4.07 12.17 0.91
C VAL A 72 -3.93 13.62 1.36
N THR A 73 -5.01 14.39 1.35
CA THR A 73 -4.99 15.78 1.84
C THR A 73 -4.64 15.85 3.33
N GLN A 74 -5.17 14.94 4.16
CA GLN A 74 -4.77 14.84 5.56
C GLN A 74 -3.30 14.47 5.71
N PHE A 75 -2.77 13.54 4.89
CA PHE A 75 -1.36 13.17 4.94
C PHE A 75 -0.45 14.40 4.75
N PHE A 76 -0.67 15.19 3.71
CA PHE A 76 0.14 16.38 3.45
C PHE A 76 -0.04 17.43 4.54
N ALA A 77 -1.27 17.69 4.98
CA ALA A 77 -1.56 18.70 6.00
C ALA A 77 -0.98 18.35 7.39
N GLU A 78 -1.12 17.07 7.82
CA GLU A 78 -0.64 16.62 9.13
C GLU A 78 0.90 16.53 9.23
N ASN A 79 1.60 16.56 8.10
CA ASN A 79 3.06 16.49 8.04
C ASN A 79 3.69 17.80 7.53
N ASP A 80 2.93 18.90 7.48
CA ASP A 80 3.39 20.24 7.05
C ASP A 80 4.03 20.24 5.65
N LEU A 81 3.53 19.40 4.74
CA LEU A 81 4.00 19.28 3.37
C LEU A 81 3.10 20.07 2.40
N GLN A 82 3.71 20.86 1.51
CA GLN A 82 3.02 21.51 0.42
C GLN A 82 3.01 20.60 -0.81
N ALA A 83 1.82 20.24 -1.30
CA ALA A 83 1.69 19.42 -2.49
C ALA A 83 1.34 20.26 -3.73
N THR A 84 2.02 19.98 -4.84
CA THR A 84 1.55 20.36 -6.17
C THR A 84 0.56 19.31 -6.65
N VAL A 85 -0.59 19.75 -7.11
CA VAL A 85 -1.68 18.87 -7.56
C VAL A 85 -1.83 18.97 -9.08
N SER A 86 -1.89 17.84 -9.75
CA SER A 86 -2.10 17.76 -11.20
C SER A 86 -3.04 16.60 -11.57
N LEU A 87 -3.87 16.83 -12.58
CA LEU A 87 -4.71 15.78 -13.16
C LEU A 87 -3.89 14.89 -14.09
N HIS A 88 -4.22 13.60 -14.12
CA HIS A 88 -3.63 12.70 -15.10
C HIS A 88 -4.16 13.00 -16.51
N LEU A 89 -3.26 13.07 -17.50
CA LEU A 89 -3.60 13.54 -18.85
C LEU A 89 -4.64 12.65 -19.56
N ASN A 90 -4.53 11.34 -19.39
CA ASN A 90 -5.35 10.37 -20.13
C ASN A 90 -6.33 9.58 -19.24
N THR A 91 -6.26 9.73 -17.94
CA THR A 91 -7.09 8.99 -16.97
C THR A 91 -7.69 9.99 -15.96
N PRO A 92 -8.82 10.61 -16.28
CA PRO A 92 -9.40 11.69 -15.45
C PRO A 92 -9.76 11.26 -14.01
N SER A 93 -9.86 9.94 -13.76
CA SER A 93 -10.08 9.39 -12.42
C SER A 93 -8.85 9.45 -11.51
N LEU A 94 -7.67 9.81 -12.06
CA LEU A 94 -6.41 9.90 -11.33
C LEU A 94 -5.96 11.34 -11.14
N THR A 95 -5.63 11.69 -9.90
CA THR A 95 -5.03 12.99 -9.54
C THR A 95 -3.71 12.74 -8.81
N CYS A 96 -2.65 13.41 -9.21
CA CYS A 96 -1.32 13.30 -8.58
C CYS A 96 -1.10 14.44 -7.59
N TYR A 97 -0.77 14.09 -6.37
CA TYR A 97 -0.25 14.97 -5.32
C TYR A 97 1.24 14.73 -5.21
N GLN A 98 2.05 15.75 -5.43
CA GLN A 98 3.50 15.68 -5.41
C GLN A 98 4.12 16.72 -4.50
N SER A 99 5.09 16.28 -3.71
CA SER A 99 5.93 17.12 -2.86
C SER A 99 7.36 16.61 -2.87
N GLU A 100 8.22 17.29 -2.12
CA GLU A 100 9.57 16.86 -1.79
C GLU A 100 9.70 16.78 -0.27
N HIS A 101 10.33 15.73 0.23
CA HIS A 101 10.64 15.57 1.64
C HIS A 101 12.05 15.00 1.80
N GLN A 102 12.90 15.68 2.58
CA GLN A 102 14.31 15.29 2.80
C GLN A 102 15.12 15.11 1.50
N GLY A 103 14.82 15.92 0.46
CA GLY A 103 15.47 15.84 -0.84
C GLY A 103 15.00 14.66 -1.71
N GLN A 104 13.95 13.96 -1.31
CA GLN A 104 13.37 12.85 -2.06
C GLN A 104 12.00 13.22 -2.62
N SER A 105 11.67 12.68 -3.79
CA SER A 105 10.35 12.84 -4.39
C SER A 105 9.31 12.02 -3.62
N LEU A 106 8.19 12.66 -3.29
CA LEU A 106 7.05 12.02 -2.65
C LEU A 106 5.79 12.28 -3.50
N LYS A 107 5.27 11.23 -4.10
CA LYS A 107 4.07 11.29 -4.95
C LYS A 107 2.98 10.38 -4.40
N ILE A 108 1.73 10.85 -4.43
CA ILE A 108 0.57 10.01 -4.15
C ILE A 108 -0.45 10.20 -5.25
N TRP A 109 -0.81 9.13 -5.92
CA TRP A 109 -1.93 9.08 -6.84
C TRP A 109 -3.23 8.90 -6.04
N VAL A 110 -4.16 9.81 -6.23
CA VAL A 110 -5.55 9.65 -5.77
C VAL A 110 -6.34 8.97 -6.87
N GLY A 111 -6.91 7.82 -6.58
CA GLY A 111 -7.73 7.03 -7.50
C GLY A 111 -7.66 5.53 -7.25
N ASP A 112 -8.30 4.76 -8.12
CA ASP A 112 -8.27 3.29 -8.03
C ASP A 112 -6.91 2.78 -8.52
N ILE A 113 -6.27 1.89 -7.77
CA ILE A 113 -5.01 1.26 -8.16
C ILE A 113 -5.11 0.52 -9.51
N PHE A 114 -6.30 0.05 -9.85
CA PHE A 114 -6.53 -0.64 -11.12
C PHE A 114 -6.48 0.31 -12.33
N ASP A 115 -6.63 1.61 -12.13
CA ASP A 115 -6.51 2.62 -13.18
C ASP A 115 -5.06 3.03 -13.48
N LEU A 116 -4.11 2.77 -12.55
CA LEU A 116 -2.69 3.07 -12.76
C LEU A 116 -2.07 2.18 -13.85
N SER A 117 -1.08 2.70 -14.52
CA SER A 117 -0.20 1.98 -15.44
C SER A 117 1.27 2.06 -14.99
N PRO A 118 2.17 1.20 -15.50
CA PRO A 118 3.59 1.26 -15.14
C PRO A 118 4.25 2.61 -15.45
N ILE A 119 3.78 3.34 -16.45
CA ILE A 119 4.33 4.65 -16.81
C ILE A 119 4.03 5.71 -15.75
N ASP A 120 2.93 5.56 -14.99
CA ASP A 120 2.51 6.52 -13.96
C ASP A 120 3.40 6.48 -12.73
N ILE A 121 3.96 5.30 -12.46
CA ILE A 121 4.81 5.08 -11.29
C ILE A 121 6.30 4.97 -11.64
N GLY A 122 6.63 4.70 -12.91
CA GLY A 122 7.99 4.51 -13.38
C GLY A 122 8.64 3.23 -12.81
N ILE A 123 9.98 3.19 -12.81
CA ILE A 123 10.73 2.04 -12.28
C ILE A 123 10.59 2.01 -10.76
N ILE A 124 10.24 0.85 -10.22
CA ILE A 124 10.08 0.58 -8.79
C ILE A 124 11.12 -0.45 -8.35
N ASP A 125 11.85 -0.14 -7.29
CA ASP A 125 12.89 -1.00 -6.72
C ASP A 125 12.34 -1.89 -5.60
N ALA A 126 11.32 -1.43 -4.88
CA ALA A 126 10.66 -2.21 -3.83
C ALA A 126 9.18 -1.84 -3.67
N VAL A 127 8.41 -2.78 -3.15
CA VAL A 127 7.02 -2.58 -2.73
C VAL A 127 6.93 -2.73 -1.21
N TYR A 128 6.21 -1.83 -0.57
CA TYR A 128 5.85 -1.95 0.84
C TYR A 128 4.33 -2.06 0.99
N ASP A 129 3.85 -3.28 1.22
CA ASP A 129 2.43 -3.58 1.42
C ASP A 129 2.13 -3.74 2.91
N ARG A 130 1.60 -2.70 3.52
CA ARG A 130 1.11 -2.71 4.89
C ARG A 130 -0.35 -2.27 4.95
N GLY A 131 -1.22 -3.21 5.25
CA GLY A 131 -2.64 -2.94 5.35
C GLY A 131 -3.38 -2.95 4.02
N ALA A 132 -2.70 -3.14 2.87
CA ALA A 132 -3.33 -3.17 1.57
C ALA A 132 -3.92 -4.56 1.24
N LEU A 133 -3.11 -5.60 1.13
CA LEU A 133 -3.61 -6.95 0.84
C LEU A 133 -4.66 -7.42 1.86
N VAL A 134 -4.43 -7.14 3.14
CA VAL A 134 -5.34 -7.51 4.24
C VAL A 134 -6.62 -6.67 4.29
N ALA A 135 -6.68 -5.56 3.57
CA ALA A 135 -7.88 -4.73 3.41
C ALA A 135 -8.88 -5.30 2.39
N LEU A 136 -8.43 -6.24 1.57
CA LEU A 136 -9.19 -6.75 0.44
C LEU A 136 -9.84 -8.10 0.76
N PRO A 137 -11.13 -8.29 0.47
CA PRO A 137 -11.77 -9.60 0.63
C PRO A 137 -11.34 -10.56 -0.48
N ASP A 138 -11.29 -11.85 -0.13
CA ASP A 138 -11.03 -12.94 -1.08
C ASP A 138 -12.32 -13.72 -1.36
N MET A 139 -13.33 -13.03 -1.84
CA MET A 139 -14.65 -13.61 -2.13
C MET A 139 -14.90 -13.73 -3.63
N LYS A 140 -15.43 -14.89 -4.04
CA LYS A 140 -15.93 -15.08 -5.40
C LYS A 140 -17.21 -14.24 -5.61
N PRO A 141 -17.48 -13.73 -6.83
CA PRO A 141 -16.72 -13.97 -8.07
C PRO A 141 -15.51 -13.06 -8.29
N ASP A 142 -15.32 -12.01 -7.48
CA ASP A 142 -14.43 -10.89 -7.81
C ASP A 142 -12.94 -11.23 -7.66
N ASN A 143 -12.57 -12.20 -6.82
CA ASN A 143 -11.17 -12.59 -6.54
C ASN A 143 -10.26 -11.37 -6.39
N LEU A 144 -10.69 -10.39 -5.58
CA LEU A 144 -10.07 -9.07 -5.55
C LEU A 144 -8.59 -9.10 -5.13
N ARG A 145 -8.22 -10.01 -4.20
CA ARG A 145 -6.82 -10.20 -3.82
C ARG A 145 -5.97 -10.70 -4.98
N THR A 146 -6.45 -11.70 -5.72
CA THR A 146 -5.74 -12.21 -6.90
C THR A 146 -5.53 -11.10 -7.93
N ARG A 147 -6.55 -10.33 -8.21
CA ARG A 147 -6.44 -9.17 -9.13
C ARG A 147 -5.45 -8.12 -8.61
N TYR A 148 -5.50 -7.83 -7.33
CA TYR A 148 -4.61 -6.87 -6.69
C TYR A 148 -3.15 -7.32 -6.75
N THR A 149 -2.84 -8.57 -6.37
CA THR A 149 -1.47 -9.08 -6.41
C THR A 149 -0.91 -9.12 -7.82
N GLN A 150 -1.71 -9.53 -8.80
CA GLN A 150 -1.34 -9.45 -10.22
C GLN A 150 -1.10 -8.01 -10.69
N LYS A 151 -1.94 -7.06 -10.24
CA LYS A 151 -1.77 -5.64 -10.54
C LYS A 151 -0.46 -5.09 -9.97
N ILE A 152 -0.13 -5.39 -8.71
CA ILE A 152 1.15 -4.99 -8.10
C ILE A 152 2.32 -5.53 -8.92
N MET A 153 2.31 -6.82 -9.24
CA MET A 153 3.37 -7.44 -10.04
C MET A 153 3.52 -6.79 -11.42
N ALA A 154 2.41 -6.49 -12.09
CA ALA A 154 2.41 -5.85 -13.40
C ALA A 154 2.91 -4.40 -13.33
N LEU A 155 2.46 -3.62 -12.34
CA LEU A 155 2.86 -2.24 -12.15
C LEU A 155 4.35 -2.09 -11.86
N THR A 156 4.92 -2.99 -11.05
CA THR A 156 6.27 -2.86 -10.51
C THR A 156 7.29 -3.77 -11.19
N ASN A 157 6.89 -4.45 -12.27
CA ASN A 157 7.71 -5.47 -12.92
C ASN A 157 8.27 -6.50 -11.92
N LYS A 158 7.43 -6.92 -10.96
CA LYS A 158 7.78 -7.91 -9.92
C LYS A 158 8.92 -7.45 -9.01
N ALA A 159 8.98 -6.17 -8.65
CA ALA A 159 9.93 -5.67 -7.65
C ALA A 159 9.78 -6.42 -6.33
N SER A 160 10.87 -6.56 -5.58
CA SER A 160 10.86 -7.19 -4.26
C SER A 160 9.84 -6.54 -3.33
N GLN A 161 9.17 -7.34 -2.49
CA GLN A 161 8.09 -6.85 -1.62
C GLN A 161 8.36 -7.13 -0.15
N LEU A 162 8.15 -6.13 0.69
CA LEU A 162 7.95 -6.31 2.13
C LEU A 162 6.45 -6.23 2.41
N LEU A 163 5.86 -7.38 2.72
CA LEU A 163 4.43 -7.49 2.96
C LEU A 163 4.17 -7.81 4.43
N LEU A 164 3.34 -6.99 5.07
CA LEU A 164 2.87 -7.21 6.43
C LEU A 164 1.47 -7.83 6.40
N SER A 165 1.39 -9.07 6.86
CA SER A 165 0.15 -9.82 6.98
C SER A 165 -0.22 -10.04 8.45
N PHE A 166 -1.42 -10.53 8.72
CA PHE A 166 -1.87 -10.92 10.04
C PHE A 166 -2.04 -12.43 10.10
N ALA A 167 -1.38 -13.07 11.08
CA ALA A 167 -1.63 -14.44 11.47
C ALA A 167 -2.26 -14.44 12.88
N TYR A 168 -3.30 -15.22 13.07
CA TYR A 168 -3.95 -15.41 14.36
C TYR A 168 -3.85 -16.87 14.79
N ASP A 169 -3.83 -17.11 16.09
CA ASP A 169 -4.00 -18.45 16.63
C ASP A 169 -5.39 -19.03 16.27
N GLY A 170 -5.54 -20.35 16.31
CA GLY A 170 -6.73 -21.04 15.80
C GLY A 170 -8.06 -20.63 16.48
N GLU A 171 -8.04 -20.06 17.69
CA GLU A 171 -9.26 -19.56 18.36
C GLU A 171 -9.66 -18.19 17.86
N ARG A 172 -8.72 -17.27 17.68
CA ARG A 172 -8.96 -15.95 17.07
C ARG A 172 -9.38 -16.08 15.60
N GLN A 173 -8.74 -17.00 14.87
CA GLN A 173 -9.08 -17.31 13.50
C GLN A 173 -10.56 -17.70 13.30
N ARG A 174 -11.12 -18.51 14.24
CA ARG A 174 -12.55 -18.87 14.23
C ARG A 174 -13.47 -17.70 14.48
N ASN A 175 -13.08 -16.78 15.35
CA ASN A 175 -13.88 -15.61 15.70
C ASN A 175 -13.83 -14.51 14.61
N ASP A 176 -12.70 -14.37 13.91
CA ASP A 176 -12.53 -13.36 12.85
C ASP A 176 -13.09 -13.81 11.48
N ASN A 177 -13.24 -15.11 11.22
CA ASN A 177 -13.93 -15.62 10.03
C ASN A 177 -15.43 -15.21 9.96
N HIS A 178 -15.99 -14.73 11.06
CA HIS A 178 -17.34 -14.16 11.11
C HIS A 178 -17.36 -12.64 10.87
N ARG A 179 -16.19 -11.98 10.80
CA ARG A 179 -16.10 -10.56 10.50
C ARG A 179 -15.93 -10.36 9.00
N ASN A 180 -17.00 -9.96 8.32
CA ASN A 180 -16.94 -9.48 6.94
C ASN A 180 -16.27 -8.08 6.84
N LEU A 181 -15.30 -7.79 7.72
CA LEU A 181 -14.63 -6.50 7.85
C LEU A 181 -13.10 -6.67 7.92
N PRO A 182 -12.31 -5.75 7.33
CA PRO A 182 -10.86 -5.78 7.41
C PRO A 182 -10.36 -5.46 8.85
N PRO A 183 -9.13 -5.86 9.19
CA PRO A 183 -8.20 -6.59 8.34
C PRO A 183 -8.58 -8.05 8.19
N PHE A 184 -8.51 -8.57 6.96
CA PHE A 184 -8.75 -9.97 6.70
C PHE A 184 -7.48 -10.79 6.89
N LEU A 185 -7.65 -11.98 7.43
CA LEU A 185 -6.57 -12.96 7.51
C LEU A 185 -6.06 -13.32 6.11
N VAL A 186 -4.74 -13.41 5.98
CA VAL A 186 -4.07 -13.96 4.81
C VAL A 186 -3.14 -15.06 5.29
N THR A 187 -3.46 -16.30 4.96
CA THR A 187 -2.67 -17.46 5.36
C THR A 187 -1.39 -17.59 4.51
N GLN A 188 -0.39 -18.32 5.02
CA GLN A 188 0.81 -18.62 4.25
C GLN A 188 0.46 -19.32 2.93
N SER A 189 -0.45 -20.29 2.93
CA SER A 189 -0.89 -20.97 1.70
C SER A 189 -1.53 -20.02 0.68
N GLN A 190 -2.26 -18.99 1.13
CA GLN A 190 -2.78 -17.97 0.24
C GLN A 190 -1.66 -17.09 -0.33
N LEU A 191 -0.65 -16.73 0.48
CA LEU A 191 0.52 -15.99 -0.01
C LEU A 191 1.29 -16.80 -1.07
N GLU A 192 1.49 -18.10 -0.83
CA GLU A 192 2.10 -19.01 -1.78
C GLU A 192 1.28 -19.08 -3.08
N GLN A 193 -0.04 -19.17 -2.99
CA GLN A 193 -0.94 -19.17 -4.15
C GLN A 193 -0.83 -17.88 -4.98
N TYR A 194 -0.66 -16.72 -4.32
CA TYR A 194 -0.59 -15.44 -5.03
C TYR A 194 0.79 -15.15 -5.62
N TYR A 195 1.87 -15.61 -4.98
CA TYR A 195 3.21 -15.09 -5.24
C TYR A 195 4.26 -16.13 -5.60
N ALA A 196 4.12 -17.43 -5.24
CA ALA A 196 5.19 -18.42 -5.37
C ALA A 196 5.63 -18.70 -6.81
N GLU A 197 4.80 -18.41 -7.81
CA GLU A 197 5.20 -18.53 -9.22
C GLU A 197 6.30 -17.53 -9.61
N TYR A 198 6.35 -16.37 -8.91
CA TYR A 198 7.22 -15.25 -9.29
C TYR A 198 8.19 -14.79 -8.22
N TYR A 199 7.99 -15.21 -6.97
CA TYR A 199 8.79 -14.79 -5.83
C TYR A 199 9.23 -15.96 -4.97
N GLU A 200 10.41 -15.84 -4.41
CA GLU A 200 10.80 -16.60 -3.22
C GLU A 200 10.16 -15.92 -1.99
N ILE A 201 9.40 -16.69 -1.20
CA ILE A 201 8.65 -16.18 -0.05
C ILE A 201 9.41 -16.53 1.23
N ASN A 202 9.88 -15.53 1.93
CA ASN A 202 10.61 -15.68 3.19
C ASN A 202 9.81 -15.10 4.34
N LEU A 203 9.45 -15.91 5.33
CA LEU A 203 8.89 -15.42 6.59
C LEU A 203 10.05 -14.90 7.46
N ILE A 204 10.01 -13.61 7.82
CA ILE A 204 11.11 -12.93 8.52
C ILE A 204 10.75 -12.46 9.93
N ALA A 205 9.49 -12.57 10.34
CA ALA A 205 9.02 -12.26 11.70
C ALA A 205 7.74 -13.03 12.06
#